data_76561fe7465ffdff6ef3dc32995b6f09
#
_entry.id   76561fe7465ffdff6ef3dc32995b6f09
#
_cell.length_a   1.000
_cell.length_b   1.000
_cell.length_c   1.000
_cell.angle_alpha   90.00
_cell.angle_beta   90.00
_cell.angle_gamma   90.00
#
_symmetry.space_group_name_H-M   'P 1'
#
loop_
_entity.id
_entity.type
_entity.pdbx_description
1 polymer ?
#
loop_
_entity_poly.entity_id
_entity_poly.type
_entity_poly.pdbx_seq_one_letter_code
_entity_poly.pdbx_strand_id
1 'polypeptide(L)'
;MVEVKSDVSGLKKDMVEVKSDVSGLKKDMVEVKSDVSGLKKDMVEVKSDVSGLKKDILEVKDIVSRNYDKTLEFYGKQQEYNAAQQEQMEEMQSLFAIYSRQTVRNTTELRQIK
;
A
#
# COMPACT_ATOMS: atom_id res chain seq x y z
N MET A 1 54.48 60.54 17.97
CA MET A 1 54.94 59.71 16.86
C MET A 1 55.00 58.21 17.19
N VAL A 2 55.45 57.85 18.36
CA VAL A 2 55.50 56.47 18.78
C VAL A 2 54.13 55.84 18.89
N GLU A 3 53.18 56.61 19.44
CA GLU A 3 51.76 56.14 19.56
C GLU A 3 51.11 55.92 18.21
N VAL A 4 51.35 56.81 17.23
CA VAL A 4 50.80 56.70 15.88
C VAL A 4 51.31 55.44 15.17
N LYS A 5 52.62 55.17 15.32
CA LYS A 5 53.20 53.94 14.75
C LYS A 5 52.65 52.70 15.38
N SER A 6 52.44 52.72 16.68
CA SER A 6 51.80 51.56 17.40
C SER A 6 50.39 51.38 16.97
N ASP A 7 49.61 52.46 16.83
CA ASP A 7 48.22 52.41 16.37
C ASP A 7 48.10 51.86 14.91
N VAL A 8 48.99 52.33 14.04
CA VAL A 8 49.04 51.85 12.64
C VAL A 8 49.39 50.36 12.58
N SER A 9 50.35 49.91 13.41
CA SER A 9 50.73 48.53 13.50
C SER A 9 49.54 47.63 13.97
N GLY A 10 48.83 48.17 14.99
CA GLY A 10 47.61 47.49 15.49
C GLY A 10 46.50 47.41 14.42
N LEU A 11 46.29 48.51 13.69
CA LEU A 11 45.30 48.53 12.59
C LEU A 11 45.65 47.54 11.46
N LYS A 12 46.92 47.43 11.12
CA LYS A 12 47.38 46.46 10.11
C LYS A 12 47.14 45.05 10.55
N LYS A 13 47.35 44.73 11.81
CA LYS A 13 47.09 43.42 12.39
C LYS A 13 45.61 43.10 12.34
N ASP A 14 44.76 44.05 12.76
CA ASP A 14 43.32 43.92 12.72
C ASP A 14 42.81 43.70 11.28
N MET A 15 43.40 44.39 10.33
CA MET A 15 43.05 44.25 8.91
C MET A 15 43.34 42.82 8.39
N VAL A 16 44.46 42.24 8.83
CA VAL A 16 44.82 40.86 8.47
C VAL A 16 43.79 39.89 9.04
N GLU A 17 43.37 40.06 10.30
CA GLU A 17 42.34 39.25 10.93
C GLU A 17 40.99 39.36 10.19
N VAL A 18 40.56 40.58 9.86
CA VAL A 18 39.31 40.81 9.12
C VAL A 18 39.35 40.13 7.75
N LYS A 19 40.46 40.24 7.03
CA LYS A 19 40.62 39.57 5.73
C LYS A 19 40.53 38.08 5.85
N SER A 20 41.13 37.52 6.89
CA SER A 20 41.06 36.07 7.16
C SER A 20 39.61 35.65 7.46
N ASP A 21 38.91 36.41 8.30
CA ASP A 21 37.51 36.13 8.67
C ASP A 21 36.60 36.25 7.44
N VAL A 22 36.77 37.25 6.61
CA VAL A 22 36.00 37.42 5.37
C VAL A 22 36.24 36.24 4.42
N SER A 23 37.48 35.80 4.28
CA SER A 23 37.83 34.64 3.45
C SER A 23 37.12 33.39 3.94
N GLY A 24 37.14 33.14 5.26
CA GLY A 24 36.43 32.04 5.88
C GLY A 24 34.93 32.09 5.65
N LEU A 25 34.33 33.30 5.81
CA LEU A 25 32.89 33.49 5.57
C LEU A 25 32.50 33.24 4.10
N LYS A 26 33.34 33.66 3.16
CA LYS A 26 33.11 33.37 1.74
C LYS A 26 33.13 31.87 1.45
N LYS A 27 34.05 31.17 2.05
CA LYS A 27 34.16 29.72 1.93
C LYS A 27 32.90 29.02 2.48
N ASP A 28 32.49 29.42 3.68
CA ASP A 28 31.27 28.90 4.32
C ASP A 28 30.03 29.19 3.48
N MET A 29 29.95 30.37 2.88
CA MET A 29 28.84 30.74 2.00
C MET A 29 28.77 29.84 0.78
N VAL A 30 29.89 29.45 0.19
CA VAL A 30 29.95 28.52 -0.94
C VAL A 30 29.42 27.16 -0.51
N GLU A 31 29.83 26.65 0.66
CA GLU A 31 29.35 25.39 1.20
C GLU A 31 27.84 25.41 1.45
N VAL A 32 27.33 26.47 2.06
CA VAL A 32 25.90 26.63 2.33
C VAL A 32 25.10 26.67 1.02
N LYS A 33 25.57 27.39 0.01
CA LYS A 33 24.92 27.42 -1.30
C LYS A 33 24.87 26.04 -1.95
N SER A 34 25.95 25.28 -1.85
CA SER A 34 26.02 23.91 -2.36
C SER A 34 25.04 23.00 -1.64
N ASP A 35 25.00 23.08 -0.31
CA ASP A 35 24.08 22.30 0.52
C ASP A 35 22.62 22.63 0.22
N VAL A 36 22.29 23.93 0.09
CA VAL A 36 20.94 24.39 -0.26
C VAL A 36 20.53 23.84 -1.64
N SER A 37 21.45 23.87 -2.60
CA SER A 37 21.21 23.35 -3.94
C SER A 37 20.93 21.85 -3.91
N GLY A 38 21.71 21.09 -3.13
CA GLY A 38 21.50 19.66 -2.92
C GLY A 38 20.14 19.37 -2.26
N LEU A 39 19.77 20.14 -1.24
CA LEU A 39 18.47 19.99 -0.56
C LEU A 39 17.29 20.28 -1.50
N LYS A 40 17.42 21.29 -2.36
CA LYS A 40 16.38 21.59 -3.36
C LYS A 40 16.20 20.43 -4.33
N LYS A 41 17.29 19.83 -4.77
CA LYS A 41 17.27 18.67 -5.65
C LYS A 41 16.58 17.50 -4.96
N ASP A 42 16.96 17.19 -3.71
CA ASP A 42 16.38 16.14 -2.91
C ASP A 42 14.87 16.38 -2.71
N MET A 43 14.47 17.62 -2.48
CA MET A 43 13.07 18.00 -2.32
C MET A 43 12.25 17.66 -3.58
N VAL A 44 12.81 17.93 -4.76
CA VAL A 44 12.16 17.59 -6.04
C VAL A 44 11.98 16.08 -6.16
N GLU A 45 13.00 15.30 -5.81
CA GLU A 45 12.91 13.84 -5.83
C GLU A 45 11.85 13.33 -4.86
N VAL A 46 11.83 13.84 -3.63
CA VAL A 46 10.83 13.45 -2.62
C VAL A 46 9.41 13.77 -3.10
N LYS A 47 9.20 14.95 -3.68
CA LYS A 47 7.89 15.32 -4.24
C LYS A 47 7.45 14.37 -5.35
N SER A 48 8.37 13.99 -6.21
CA SER A 48 8.11 13.03 -7.28
C SER A 48 7.75 11.66 -6.71
N ASP A 49 8.50 11.18 -5.73
CA ASP A 49 8.25 9.90 -5.07
C ASP A 49 6.90 9.89 -4.34
N VAL A 50 6.57 10.97 -3.64
CA VAL A 50 5.27 11.11 -2.95
C VAL A 50 4.12 11.08 -3.96
N SER A 51 4.28 11.75 -5.10
CA SER A 51 3.28 11.73 -6.17
C SER A 51 3.08 10.32 -6.72
N GLY A 52 4.18 9.59 -6.95
CA GLY A 52 4.13 8.18 -7.37
C GLY A 52 3.43 7.28 -6.36
N LEU A 53 3.74 7.46 -5.07
CA LEU A 53 3.09 6.70 -4.00
C LEU A 53 1.59 6.98 -3.91
N LYS A 54 1.18 8.22 -4.08
CA LYS A 54 -0.26 8.57 -4.11
C LYS A 54 -0.98 7.85 -5.24
N LYS A 55 -0.36 7.81 -6.40
CA LYS A 55 -0.90 7.10 -7.56
C LYS A 55 -1.02 5.61 -7.28
N ASP A 56 0.03 5.01 -6.72
CA ASP A 56 0.04 3.58 -6.36
C ASP A 56 -1.03 3.25 -5.33
N ILE A 57 -1.24 4.12 -4.34
CA ILE A 57 -2.30 3.94 -3.34
C ILE A 57 -3.68 3.92 -3.99
N LEU A 58 -3.93 4.81 -4.96
CA LEU A 58 -5.19 4.83 -5.69
C LEU A 58 -5.41 3.55 -6.48
N GLU A 59 -4.36 3.02 -7.11
CA GLU A 59 -4.42 1.75 -7.83
C GLU A 59 -4.72 0.58 -6.89
N VAL A 60 -4.06 0.54 -5.73
CA VAL A 60 -4.29 -0.49 -4.71
C VAL A 60 -5.74 -0.43 -4.20
N LYS A 61 -6.25 0.76 -3.92
CA LYS A 61 -7.65 0.94 -3.49
C LYS A 61 -8.63 0.40 -4.53
N ASP A 62 -8.37 0.67 -5.81
CA ASP A 62 -9.20 0.18 -6.90
C ASP A 62 -9.17 -1.35 -6.97
N ILE A 63 -7.98 -1.96 -6.88
CA ILE A 63 -7.82 -3.42 -6.87
C ILE A 63 -8.54 -4.05 -5.68
N VAL A 64 -8.41 -3.48 -4.49
CA VAL A 64 -9.08 -3.97 -3.28
C VAL A 64 -10.59 -3.91 -3.45
N SER A 65 -11.11 -2.80 -3.99
CA SER A 65 -12.54 -2.63 -4.25
C SER A 65 -13.08 -3.68 -5.23
N ARG A 66 -12.36 -3.90 -6.33
CA ARG A 66 -12.73 -4.93 -7.32
C ARG A 66 -12.70 -6.34 -6.73
N ASN A 67 -11.69 -6.64 -5.93
CA ASN A 67 -11.56 -7.94 -5.28
C ASN A 67 -12.70 -8.17 -4.29
N TYR A 68 -13.10 -7.14 -3.55
CA TYR A 68 -14.24 -7.19 -2.64
C TYR A 68 -15.52 -7.52 -3.42
N ASP A 69 -15.77 -6.81 -4.52
CA ASP A 69 -16.95 -7.03 -5.36
C ASP A 69 -16.98 -8.44 -5.94
N LYS A 70 -15.84 -8.93 -6.42
CA LYS A 70 -15.72 -10.31 -6.94
C LYS A 70 -15.95 -11.35 -5.85
N THR A 71 -15.48 -11.07 -4.64
CA THR A 71 -15.69 -11.96 -3.49
C THR A 71 -17.18 -12.05 -3.14
N LEU A 72 -17.87 -10.91 -3.11
CA LEU A 72 -19.32 -10.88 -2.88
C LEU A 72 -20.08 -11.65 -3.95
N GLU A 73 -19.71 -11.45 -5.20
CA GLU A 73 -20.30 -12.18 -6.34
C GLU A 73 -20.07 -13.68 -6.22
N PHE A 74 -18.86 -14.08 -5.86
CA PHE A 74 -18.52 -15.48 -5.63
C PHE A 74 -19.37 -16.10 -4.51
N TYR A 75 -19.52 -15.40 -3.39
CA TYR A 75 -20.36 -15.87 -2.29
C TYR A 75 -21.81 -16.00 -2.71
N GLY A 76 -22.33 -15.06 -3.49
CA GLY A 76 -23.68 -15.14 -4.01
C GLY A 76 -23.90 -16.40 -4.87
N LYS A 77 -22.98 -16.65 -5.78
CA LYS A 77 -23.01 -17.86 -6.64
C LYS A 77 -22.88 -19.13 -5.82
N GLN A 78 -22.05 -19.13 -4.80
CA GLN A 78 -21.87 -20.28 -3.91
C GLN A 78 -23.16 -20.60 -3.15
N GLN A 79 -23.88 -19.58 -2.68
CA GLN A 79 -25.16 -19.75 -2.01
C GLN A 79 -26.21 -20.31 -2.95
N GLU A 80 -26.28 -19.82 -4.18
CA GLU A 80 -27.19 -20.34 -5.21
C GLU A 80 -26.90 -21.81 -5.51
N TYR A 81 -25.63 -22.14 -5.66
CA TYR A 81 -25.19 -23.52 -5.90
C TYR A 81 -25.58 -24.44 -4.73
N ASN A 82 -25.33 -23.99 -3.50
CA ASN A 82 -25.68 -24.76 -2.31
C ASN A 82 -27.19 -24.98 -2.19
N ALA A 83 -27.98 -23.96 -2.51
CA ALA A 83 -29.45 -24.07 -2.50
C ALA A 83 -29.94 -25.10 -3.54
N ALA A 84 -29.36 -25.03 -4.74
CA ALA A 84 -29.70 -25.99 -5.81
C ALA A 84 -29.33 -27.43 -5.41
N GLN A 85 -28.18 -27.64 -4.79
CA GLN A 85 -27.76 -28.94 -4.28
C GLN A 85 -28.71 -29.45 -3.19
N GLN A 86 -29.13 -28.58 -2.28
CA GLN A 86 -30.06 -28.92 -1.22
C GLN A 86 -31.40 -29.41 -1.80
N GLU A 87 -31.89 -28.71 -2.80
CA GLU A 87 -33.13 -29.06 -3.51
C GLU A 87 -33.01 -30.43 -4.19
N GLN A 88 -31.89 -30.67 -4.87
CA GLN A 88 -31.61 -31.98 -5.49
C GLN A 88 -31.54 -33.11 -4.47
N MET A 89 -30.91 -32.87 -3.33
CA MET A 89 -30.86 -33.88 -2.25
C MET A 89 -32.24 -34.19 -1.71
N GLU A 90 -33.09 -33.20 -1.53
CA GLU A 90 -34.48 -33.39 -1.07
C GLU A 90 -35.28 -34.21 -2.08
N GLU A 91 -35.14 -33.93 -3.38
CA GLU A 91 -35.76 -34.70 -4.44
C GLU A 91 -35.28 -36.15 -4.44
N MET A 92 -33.96 -36.35 -4.30
CA MET A 92 -33.40 -37.72 -4.23
C MET A 92 -33.89 -38.50 -3.03
N GLN A 93 -33.96 -37.83 -1.86
CA GLN A 93 -34.52 -38.48 -0.66
C GLN A 93 -35.98 -38.86 -0.84
N SER A 94 -36.76 -38.03 -1.48
CA SER A 94 -38.17 -38.27 -1.78
C SER A 94 -38.32 -39.50 -2.72
N LEU A 95 -37.54 -39.53 -3.79
CA LEU A 95 -37.52 -40.66 -4.72
C LEU A 95 -37.08 -41.96 -4.04
N PHE A 96 -36.06 -41.88 -3.21
CA PHE A 96 -35.57 -43.04 -2.46
C PHE A 96 -36.65 -43.62 -1.54
N ALA A 97 -37.40 -42.77 -0.87
CA ALA A 97 -38.52 -43.17 -0.02
C ALA A 97 -39.61 -43.86 -0.83
N ILE A 98 -39.95 -43.38 -2.02
CA ILE A 98 -40.92 -43.97 -2.93
C ILE A 98 -40.47 -45.37 -3.39
N TYR A 99 -39.20 -45.46 -3.82
CA TYR A 99 -38.65 -46.77 -4.26
C TYR A 99 -38.56 -47.76 -3.12
N SER A 100 -38.23 -47.34 -1.91
CA SER A 100 -38.20 -48.21 -0.74
C SER A 100 -39.60 -48.80 -0.43
N ARG A 101 -40.65 -47.96 -0.48
CA ARG A 101 -42.03 -48.39 -0.27
C ARG A 101 -42.45 -49.38 -1.35
N GLN A 102 -42.11 -49.12 -2.60
CA GLN A 102 -42.46 -50.00 -3.72
C GLN A 102 -41.73 -51.32 -3.60
N THR A 103 -40.48 -51.34 -3.18
CA THR A 103 -39.71 -52.57 -2.95
C THR A 103 -40.36 -53.44 -1.85
N VAL A 104 -40.77 -52.84 -0.76
CA VAL A 104 -41.47 -53.54 0.34
C VAL A 104 -42.76 -54.10 -0.15
N ARG A 105 -43.56 -53.33 -0.91
CA ARG A 105 -44.83 -53.82 -1.49
C ARG A 105 -44.64 -55.04 -2.42
N ASN A 106 -43.66 -54.95 -3.32
CA ASN A 106 -43.34 -56.01 -4.26
C ASN A 106 -42.88 -57.27 -3.53
N THR A 107 -42.08 -57.14 -2.50
CA THR A 107 -41.63 -58.27 -1.67
C THR A 107 -42.81 -58.92 -0.98
N THR A 108 -43.75 -58.16 -0.45
CA THR A 108 -44.94 -58.67 0.21
C THR A 108 -45.83 -59.37 -0.79
N GLU A 109 -46.05 -58.84 -1.97
CA GLU A 109 -46.84 -59.51 -3.04
C GLU A 109 -46.23 -60.84 -3.47
N LEU A 110 -44.89 -60.87 -3.63
CA LEU A 110 -44.19 -62.12 -3.97
C LEU A 110 -44.35 -63.18 -2.88
N ARG A 111 -44.35 -62.83 -1.64
CA ARG A 111 -44.57 -63.73 -0.51
C ARG A 111 -46.00 -64.32 -0.53
N GLN A 112 -46.98 -63.53 -0.95
CA GLN A 112 -48.36 -63.91 -1.01
C GLN A 112 -48.63 -64.92 -2.14
N ILE A 113 -47.83 -64.86 -3.21
CA ILE A 113 -47.94 -65.80 -4.35
C ILE A 113 -47.41 -67.15 -4.00
N LYS A 114 -46.48 -67.26 -3.07
CA LYS A 114 -45.93 -68.50 -2.60
C LYS A 114 -46.86 -69.17 -1.60
#